data_a0040338eb60922481b3e0d3ee24b7d1
#
_entry.id   a0040338eb60922481b3e0d3ee24b7d1
#
_cell.length_a   1.000
_cell.length_b   1.000
_cell.length_c   1.000
_cell.angle_alpha   90.00
_cell.angle_beta   90.00
_cell.angle_gamma   90.00
#
_symmetry.space_group_name_H-M   'P 1'
#
loop_
_entity.id
_entity.type
_entity.pdbx_description
1 polymer ?
#
loop_
_entity_poly.entity_id
_entity_poly.type
_entity_poly.pdbx_seq_one_letter_code
_entity_poly.pdbx_strand_id
1 'polypeptide(L)'
;MLSVEELNDKLIELAFSEDIGDGDHTTLCCIPADAMGESKLLIKAEGIFAGVEIAKEVFHKFDPTLQVEVYIKDGTYVKPGDIVMSVKGKEQSLLQTERLMLNILQRMSGIATMTHKYQQALIDAGTKTRVLDTRKTTPGMRMLEKEAVKIGGGMNHRIGLFDMILLKDNHIDFCGGVHNAISRAKQYLKEHHKEGMKIECEVRDFKELNEALAEGCDRIMFDNFTPEDTCKAVKIVNGRCETESSGGITFDTMIPYAKAGVDFISFGALTHSVKVLDMSFKAAGSNKLKV
;
A
#
# COMPACT_ATOMS: atom_id res chain seq x y z
N MET A 1 -3.13 5.50 -20.10
CA MET A 1 -3.05 5.51 -18.62
C MET A 1 -1.64 5.97 -18.27
N LEU A 2 -1.48 6.79 -17.23
CA LEU A 2 -0.15 7.20 -16.76
C LEU A 2 0.58 5.98 -16.17
N SER A 3 1.88 5.88 -16.43
CA SER A 3 2.77 4.90 -15.79
C SER A 3 2.94 5.19 -14.29
N VAL A 4 3.53 4.27 -13.54
CA VAL A 4 3.87 4.48 -12.12
C VAL A 4 4.85 5.63 -11.99
N GLU A 5 5.85 5.68 -12.85
CA GLU A 5 6.85 6.74 -12.92
C GLU A 5 6.20 8.12 -13.17
N GLU A 6 5.32 8.23 -14.17
CA GLU A 6 4.59 9.49 -14.44
C GLU A 6 3.68 9.91 -13.28
N LEU A 7 3.13 8.97 -12.50
CA LEU A 7 2.32 9.28 -11.32
C LEU A 7 3.20 9.77 -10.17
N ASN A 8 4.35 9.13 -9.92
CA ASN A 8 5.32 9.56 -8.92
C ASN A 8 5.85 10.96 -9.27
N ASP A 9 6.19 11.19 -10.53
CA ASP A 9 6.67 12.47 -11.03
C ASP A 9 5.71 13.61 -10.70
N LYS A 10 4.43 13.43 -11.03
CA LYS A 10 3.40 14.42 -10.74
C LYS A 10 3.20 14.64 -9.23
N LEU A 11 3.28 13.58 -8.43
CA LEU A 11 3.21 13.69 -6.98
C LEU A 11 4.36 14.53 -6.42
N ILE A 12 5.60 14.26 -6.87
CA ILE A 12 6.80 14.95 -6.41
C ILE A 12 6.76 16.43 -6.83
N GLU A 13 6.38 16.71 -8.09
CA GLU A 13 6.26 18.07 -8.60
C GLU A 13 5.21 18.89 -7.83
N LEU A 14 4.03 18.31 -7.59
CA LEU A 14 2.99 18.94 -6.80
C LEU A 14 3.44 19.22 -5.36
N ALA A 15 4.08 18.25 -4.73
CA ALA A 15 4.52 18.35 -3.34
C ALA A 15 5.65 19.39 -3.16
N PHE A 16 6.60 19.49 -4.09
CA PHE A 16 7.59 20.57 -4.06
C PHE A 16 6.97 21.93 -4.33
N SER A 17 6.01 22.03 -5.22
CA SER A 17 5.27 23.29 -5.47
C SER A 17 4.50 23.75 -4.24
N GLU A 18 3.90 22.80 -3.49
CA GLU A 18 3.16 23.07 -2.24
C GLU A 18 4.08 23.52 -1.10
N ASP A 19 5.24 22.88 -0.93
CA ASP A 19 6.11 23.05 0.24
C ASP A 19 7.11 24.19 0.07
N ILE A 20 7.64 24.41 -1.15
CA ILE A 20 8.69 25.40 -1.42
C ILE A 20 8.12 26.74 -1.92
N GLY A 21 7.07 26.70 -2.77
CA GLY A 21 6.48 27.91 -3.34
C GLY A 21 7.49 28.75 -4.10
N ASP A 22 7.68 30.00 -3.68
CA ASP A 22 8.64 30.95 -4.26
C ASP A 22 10.04 30.85 -3.62
N GLY A 23 10.25 29.95 -2.65
CA GLY A 23 11.57 29.64 -2.07
C GLY A 23 11.52 29.24 -0.59
N ASP A 24 12.43 28.36 -0.18
CA ASP A 24 12.71 28.09 1.23
C ASP A 24 13.55 29.25 1.81
N HIS A 25 12.87 30.31 2.27
CA HIS A 25 13.53 31.50 2.78
C HIS A 25 14.44 31.26 3.97
N THR A 26 14.16 30.27 4.80
CA THR A 26 15.01 29.89 5.94
C THR A 26 16.34 29.33 5.45
N THR A 27 16.30 28.40 4.53
CA THR A 27 17.52 27.83 3.95
C THR A 27 18.29 28.87 3.14
N LEU A 28 17.60 29.65 2.30
CA LEU A 28 18.23 30.66 1.44
C LEU A 28 18.91 31.77 2.23
N CYS A 29 18.39 32.18 3.39
CA CYS A 29 19.00 33.22 4.20
C CYS A 29 20.14 32.72 5.10
N CYS A 30 20.14 31.44 5.48
CA CYS A 30 21.07 30.88 6.46
C CYS A 30 22.25 30.12 5.85
N ILE A 31 22.07 29.49 4.69
CA ILE A 31 23.02 28.55 4.10
C ILE A 31 23.60 29.13 2.79
N PRO A 32 24.92 29.25 2.66
CA PRO A 32 25.57 29.65 1.41
C PRO A 32 25.18 28.72 0.25
N ALA A 33 24.99 29.27 -0.95
CA ALA A 33 24.55 28.52 -2.13
C ALA A 33 25.56 27.44 -2.59
N ASP A 34 26.83 27.59 -2.24
CA ASP A 34 27.94 26.68 -2.56
C ASP A 34 28.29 25.75 -1.41
N ALA A 35 27.61 25.83 -0.26
CA ALA A 35 27.87 24.99 0.88
C ALA A 35 27.54 23.52 0.55
N MET A 36 28.51 22.65 0.83
CA MET A 36 28.43 21.21 0.59
C MET A 36 28.43 20.44 1.89
N GLY A 37 27.55 19.47 2.02
CA GLY A 37 27.41 18.68 3.23
C GLY A 37 26.94 17.26 3.00
N GLU A 38 26.72 16.57 4.10
CA GLU A 38 26.14 15.21 4.14
C GLU A 38 25.04 15.16 5.19
N SER A 39 23.94 14.51 4.88
CA SER A 39 22.88 14.19 5.85
C SER A 39 22.61 12.69 5.88
N LYS A 40 22.19 12.18 7.04
CA LYS A 40 21.89 10.76 7.28
C LYS A 40 20.44 10.57 7.70
N LEU A 41 19.78 9.58 7.12
CA LEU A 41 18.44 9.15 7.51
C LEU A 41 18.54 8.19 8.70
N LEU A 42 18.07 8.66 9.85
CA LEU A 42 18.10 7.97 11.14
C LEU A 42 16.72 7.46 11.52
N ILE A 43 16.62 6.19 11.87
CA ILE A 43 15.41 5.55 12.39
C ILE A 43 15.19 5.94 13.85
N LYS A 44 13.94 6.27 14.23
CA LYS A 44 13.54 6.67 15.58
C LYS A 44 12.53 5.73 16.21
N ALA A 45 11.96 4.81 15.45
CA ALA A 45 11.03 3.77 15.91
C ALA A 45 11.36 2.44 15.23
N GLU A 46 10.89 1.33 15.80
CA GLU A 46 11.08 0.01 15.18
C GLU A 46 9.97 -0.32 14.16
N GLY A 47 10.31 -1.04 13.10
CA GLY A 47 9.37 -1.48 12.07
C GLY A 47 10.04 -1.97 10.80
N ILE A 48 9.27 -2.05 9.72
CA ILE A 48 9.74 -2.42 8.37
C ILE A 48 10.02 -1.14 7.59
N PHE A 49 11.23 -0.99 7.11
CA PHE A 49 11.61 0.15 6.28
C PHE A 49 11.09 -0.04 4.85
N ALA A 50 10.58 1.05 4.25
CA ALA A 50 10.07 1.06 2.87
C ALA A 50 10.22 2.42 2.21
N GLY A 51 10.63 2.44 0.92
CA GLY A 51 10.62 3.63 0.07
C GLY A 51 11.99 4.05 -0.47
N VAL A 52 12.98 3.16 -0.56
CA VAL A 52 14.32 3.50 -1.08
C VAL A 52 14.26 4.15 -2.46
N GLU A 53 13.53 3.57 -3.40
CA GLU A 53 13.54 4.05 -4.79
C GLU A 53 12.85 5.42 -4.91
N ILE A 54 11.69 5.61 -4.27
CA ILE A 54 11.03 6.91 -4.30
C ILE A 54 11.87 8.00 -3.60
N ALA A 55 12.64 7.68 -2.56
CA ALA A 55 13.55 8.63 -1.94
C ALA A 55 14.64 9.09 -2.94
N LYS A 56 15.21 8.16 -3.71
CA LYS A 56 16.17 8.50 -4.77
C LYS A 56 15.54 9.37 -5.85
N GLU A 57 14.30 9.07 -6.26
CA GLU A 57 13.55 9.90 -7.21
C GLU A 57 13.33 11.32 -6.69
N VAL A 58 12.93 11.48 -5.43
CA VAL A 58 12.75 12.80 -4.78
C VAL A 58 14.04 13.62 -4.82
N PHE A 59 15.18 13.02 -4.41
CA PHE A 59 16.46 13.71 -4.42
C PHE A 59 16.91 14.08 -5.83
N HIS A 60 16.86 13.12 -6.75
CA HIS A 60 17.32 13.31 -8.14
C HIS A 60 16.51 14.36 -8.91
N LYS A 61 15.18 14.36 -8.70
CA LYS A 61 14.31 15.36 -9.36
C LYS A 61 14.56 16.76 -8.85
N PHE A 62 14.88 16.92 -7.59
CA PHE A 62 15.18 18.23 -7.02
C PHE A 62 16.58 18.75 -7.43
N ASP A 63 17.57 17.90 -7.24
CA ASP A 63 18.98 18.20 -7.58
C ASP A 63 19.69 16.91 -8.03
N PRO A 64 19.89 16.69 -9.33
CA PRO A 64 20.51 15.48 -9.85
C PRO A 64 21.98 15.30 -9.47
N THR A 65 22.61 16.31 -8.82
CA THR A 65 23.98 16.23 -8.31
C THR A 65 24.09 15.58 -6.92
N LEU A 66 22.95 15.38 -6.24
CA LEU A 66 22.92 14.70 -4.94
C LEU A 66 23.33 13.23 -5.07
N GLN A 67 24.21 12.80 -4.19
CA GLN A 67 24.72 11.41 -4.14
C GLN A 67 24.05 10.66 -2.99
N VAL A 68 23.25 9.65 -3.31
CA VAL A 68 22.53 8.82 -2.33
C VAL A 68 23.24 7.49 -2.16
N GLU A 69 23.67 7.19 -0.93
CA GLU A 69 24.23 5.90 -0.54
C GLU A 69 23.28 5.17 0.40
N VAL A 70 22.83 3.98 0.01
CA VAL A 70 21.83 3.17 0.75
C VAL A 70 22.52 2.07 1.52
N TYR A 71 22.28 1.98 2.83
CA TYR A 71 22.82 0.96 3.73
C TYR A 71 21.81 -0.13 4.07
N ILE A 72 20.52 0.21 4.13
CA ILE A 72 19.43 -0.69 4.48
C ILE A 72 18.38 -0.68 3.35
N LYS A 73 17.99 -1.87 2.90
CA LYS A 73 17.03 -2.05 1.80
C LYS A 73 15.59 -2.12 2.31
N ASP A 74 14.65 -1.89 1.41
CA ASP A 74 13.22 -2.10 1.66
C ASP A 74 12.92 -3.52 2.16
N GLY A 75 11.94 -3.63 3.06
CA GLY A 75 11.53 -4.89 3.70
C GLY A 75 12.40 -5.30 4.89
N THR A 76 13.46 -4.56 5.20
CA THR A 76 14.31 -4.85 6.36
C THR A 76 13.66 -4.34 7.65
N TYR A 77 13.68 -5.17 8.71
CA TYR A 77 13.30 -4.72 10.04
C TYR A 77 14.38 -3.80 10.61
N VAL A 78 13.96 -2.61 11.03
CA VAL A 78 14.85 -1.54 11.54
C VAL A 78 14.49 -1.17 12.97
N LYS A 79 15.49 -0.60 13.69
CA LYS A 79 15.39 -0.19 15.10
C LYS A 79 15.87 1.25 15.28
N PRO A 80 15.48 1.91 16.37
CA PRO A 80 16.03 3.22 16.73
C PRO A 80 17.55 3.21 16.72
N GLY A 81 18.14 4.21 16.05
CA GLY A 81 19.58 4.34 15.87
C GLY A 81 20.15 3.80 14.55
N ASP A 82 19.38 2.97 13.81
CA ASP A 82 19.81 2.51 12.50
C ASP A 82 19.89 3.68 11.51
N ILE A 83 20.97 3.69 10.72
CA ILE A 83 21.15 4.64 9.61
C ILE A 83 20.82 3.92 8.32
N VAL A 84 19.79 4.40 7.62
CA VAL A 84 19.28 3.75 6.41
C VAL A 84 20.02 4.18 5.16
N MET A 85 20.30 5.47 5.05
CA MET A 85 21.03 6.05 3.93
C MET A 85 21.77 7.31 4.33
N SER A 86 22.77 7.70 3.54
CA SER A 86 23.32 9.04 3.55
C SER A 86 23.12 9.71 2.20
N VAL A 87 23.06 11.04 2.22
CA VAL A 87 22.95 11.87 1.02
C VAL A 87 23.99 12.99 1.12
N LYS A 88 24.80 13.13 0.06
CA LYS A 88 25.85 14.16 -0.06
C LYS A 88 25.55 15.11 -1.19
N GLY A 89 25.80 16.39 -0.99
CA GLY A 89 25.65 17.42 -1.99
C GLY A 89 25.45 18.80 -1.41
N LYS A 90 24.76 19.69 -2.14
CA LYS A 90 24.47 21.05 -1.67
C LYS A 90 23.59 21.00 -0.42
N GLU A 91 24.02 21.72 0.64
CA GLU A 91 23.26 21.77 1.90
C GLU A 91 21.86 22.34 1.70
N GLN A 92 21.70 23.33 0.82
CA GLN A 92 20.39 23.88 0.48
C GLN A 92 19.48 22.79 -0.11
N SER A 93 19.97 21.95 -1.04
CA SER A 93 19.19 20.87 -1.65
C SER A 93 18.82 19.79 -0.63
N LEU A 94 19.74 19.44 0.31
CA LEU A 94 19.47 18.50 1.39
C LEU A 94 18.33 18.97 2.30
N LEU A 95 18.31 20.25 2.67
CA LEU A 95 17.29 20.82 3.55
C LEU A 95 15.93 20.93 2.86
N GLN A 96 15.89 21.35 1.61
CA GLN A 96 14.63 21.54 0.85
C GLN A 96 13.96 20.22 0.46
N THR A 97 14.70 19.12 0.36
CA THR A 97 14.16 17.80 0.05
C THR A 97 13.74 17.01 1.30
N GLU A 98 14.25 17.38 2.48
CA GLU A 98 14.07 16.64 3.74
C GLU A 98 12.61 16.31 4.04
N ARG A 99 11.72 17.31 4.01
CA ARG A 99 10.34 17.15 4.49
C ARG A 99 9.53 16.22 3.58
N LEU A 100 9.59 16.43 2.28
CA LEU A 100 8.88 15.58 1.32
C LEU A 100 9.36 14.13 1.42
N MET A 101 10.66 13.92 1.40
CA MET A 101 11.27 12.59 1.53
C MET A 101 10.81 11.91 2.83
N LEU A 102 10.89 12.59 3.98
CA LEU A 102 10.47 12.03 5.26
C LEU A 102 8.98 11.70 5.29
N ASN A 103 8.11 12.56 4.77
CA ASN A 103 6.67 12.33 4.75
C ASN A 103 6.32 11.05 3.98
N ILE A 104 6.96 10.82 2.84
CA ILE A 104 6.75 9.62 2.03
C ILE A 104 7.29 8.38 2.74
N LEU A 105 8.55 8.40 3.19
CA LEU A 105 9.19 7.23 3.79
C LEU A 105 8.55 6.80 5.10
N GLN A 106 8.22 7.77 5.96
CA GLN A 106 7.55 7.51 7.24
C GLN A 106 6.19 6.84 7.02
N ARG A 107 5.43 7.30 6.01
CA ARG A 107 4.14 6.73 5.66
C ARG A 107 4.28 5.33 5.07
N MET A 108 5.14 5.15 4.06
CA MET A 108 5.37 3.84 3.43
C MET A 108 5.85 2.81 4.45
N SER A 109 6.81 3.18 5.30
CA SER A 109 7.32 2.30 6.34
C SER A 109 6.27 1.97 7.41
N GLY A 110 5.39 2.92 7.74
CA GLY A 110 4.25 2.66 8.62
C GLY A 110 3.28 1.63 8.04
N ILE A 111 2.95 1.73 6.74
CA ILE A 111 2.11 0.77 6.02
C ILE A 111 2.78 -0.60 5.96
N ALA A 112 4.07 -0.65 5.58
CA ALA A 112 4.83 -1.89 5.52
C ALA A 112 4.90 -2.58 6.89
N THR A 113 5.13 -1.82 7.96
CA THR A 113 5.17 -2.32 9.34
C THR A 113 3.82 -2.91 9.77
N MET A 114 2.73 -2.19 9.51
CA MET A 114 1.38 -2.66 9.84
C MET A 114 1.03 -3.92 9.04
N THR A 115 1.32 -3.93 7.74
CA THR A 115 1.07 -5.08 6.86
C THR A 115 1.87 -6.31 7.32
N HIS A 116 3.15 -6.12 7.64
CA HIS A 116 4.00 -7.18 8.17
C HIS A 116 3.43 -7.79 9.45
N LYS A 117 3.01 -6.95 10.40
CA LYS A 117 2.38 -7.39 11.65
C LYS A 117 1.14 -8.26 11.38
N TYR A 118 0.27 -7.84 10.46
CA TYR A 118 -0.94 -8.58 10.12
C TYR A 118 -0.62 -9.91 9.43
N GLN A 119 0.27 -9.89 8.42
CA GLN A 119 0.64 -11.10 7.68
C GLN A 119 1.38 -12.10 8.57
N GLN A 120 2.27 -11.63 9.44
CA GLN A 120 3.00 -12.50 10.36
C GLN A 120 2.06 -13.18 11.35
N ALA A 121 1.08 -12.46 11.90
CA ALA A 121 0.09 -13.06 12.80
C ALA A 121 -0.74 -14.18 12.13
N LEU A 122 -1.07 -14.02 10.83
CA LEU A 122 -1.73 -15.08 10.05
C LEU A 122 -0.83 -16.31 9.85
N ILE A 123 0.46 -16.09 9.60
CA ILE A 123 1.47 -17.16 9.47
C ILE A 123 1.65 -17.89 10.80
N ASP A 124 1.79 -17.16 11.90
CA ASP A 124 1.97 -17.71 13.25
C ASP A 124 0.74 -18.52 13.70
N ALA A 125 -0.45 -18.15 13.22
CA ALA A 125 -1.68 -18.92 13.43
C ALA A 125 -1.76 -20.21 12.57
N GLY A 126 -0.74 -20.49 11.74
CA GLY A 126 -0.67 -21.68 10.88
C GLY A 126 -1.59 -21.61 9.65
N THR A 127 -2.02 -20.42 9.22
CA THR A 127 -2.91 -20.26 8.06
C THR A 127 -2.12 -19.94 6.78
N LYS A 128 -2.76 -20.15 5.63
CA LYS A 128 -2.22 -19.76 4.31
C LYS A 128 -2.81 -18.46 3.80
N THR A 129 -3.72 -17.87 4.54
CA THR A 129 -4.44 -16.65 4.19
C THR A 129 -3.46 -15.48 3.99
N ARG A 130 -3.70 -14.68 2.97
CA ARG A 130 -2.90 -13.49 2.65
C ARG A 130 -3.67 -12.22 2.96
N VAL A 131 -2.92 -11.23 3.44
CA VAL A 131 -3.43 -9.87 3.67
C VAL A 131 -3.54 -9.14 2.34
N LEU A 132 -4.70 -8.52 2.06
CA LEU A 132 -4.93 -7.63 0.92
C LEU A 132 -5.11 -6.18 1.36
N ASP A 133 -4.63 -5.26 0.54
CA ASP A 133 -5.03 -3.85 0.61
C ASP A 133 -6.42 -3.60 -0.04
N THR A 134 -6.76 -2.35 -0.17
CA THR A 134 -7.99 -1.89 -0.84
C THR A 134 -7.73 -0.65 -1.71
N ARG A 135 -8.77 -0.05 -2.26
CA ARG A 135 -8.70 1.27 -2.91
C ARG A 135 -8.89 2.45 -1.95
N LYS A 136 -8.98 2.21 -0.64
CA LYS A 136 -9.09 3.25 0.40
C LYS A 136 -7.71 3.86 0.69
N THR A 137 -7.10 4.44 -0.34
CA THR A 137 -5.77 5.04 -0.33
C THR A 137 -5.84 6.56 -0.32
N THR A 138 -4.77 7.22 0.12
CA THR A 138 -4.61 8.66 -0.01
C THR A 138 -4.60 9.05 -1.50
N PRO A 139 -5.41 10.04 -1.92
CA PRO A 139 -5.38 10.52 -3.30
C PRO A 139 -3.96 10.89 -3.74
N GLY A 140 -3.56 10.42 -4.93
CA GLY A 140 -2.21 10.62 -5.48
C GLY A 140 -1.15 9.64 -4.97
N MET A 141 -1.30 9.03 -3.79
CA MET A 141 -0.28 8.15 -3.18
C MET A 141 -0.53 6.65 -3.39
N ARG A 142 -1.57 6.25 -4.14
CA ARG A 142 -1.98 4.84 -4.25
C ARG A 142 -0.85 3.89 -4.64
N MET A 143 -0.03 4.27 -5.60
CA MET A 143 1.04 3.39 -6.07
C MET A 143 2.07 3.14 -4.98
N LEU A 144 2.47 4.17 -4.25
CA LEU A 144 3.42 4.09 -3.13
C LEU A 144 2.84 3.31 -1.94
N GLU A 145 1.57 3.54 -1.59
CA GLU A 145 0.91 2.83 -0.50
C GLU A 145 0.75 1.34 -0.80
N LYS A 146 0.37 0.98 -2.04
CA LYS A 146 0.27 -0.42 -2.47
C LYS A 146 1.64 -1.11 -2.58
N GLU A 147 2.67 -0.39 -2.99
CA GLU A 147 4.04 -0.91 -2.96
C GLU A 147 4.49 -1.18 -1.51
N ALA A 148 4.19 -0.27 -0.58
CA ALA A 148 4.48 -0.47 0.84
C ALA A 148 3.77 -1.71 1.43
N VAL A 149 2.54 -2.00 0.99
CA VAL A 149 1.83 -3.25 1.37
C VAL A 149 2.61 -4.48 0.90
N LYS A 150 3.11 -4.50 -0.35
CA LYS A 150 3.93 -5.61 -0.87
C LYS A 150 5.24 -5.76 -0.09
N ILE A 151 5.93 -4.65 0.19
CA ILE A 151 7.15 -4.63 0.99
C ILE A 151 6.90 -5.23 2.39
N GLY A 152 5.75 -4.96 3.00
CA GLY A 152 5.32 -5.55 4.27
C GLY A 152 4.91 -7.03 4.20
N GLY A 153 4.93 -7.64 3.01
CA GLY A 153 4.59 -9.06 2.79
C GLY A 153 3.12 -9.33 2.49
N GLY A 154 2.28 -8.30 2.36
CA GLY A 154 0.89 -8.40 1.90
C GLY A 154 0.79 -8.54 0.37
N MET A 155 -0.43 -8.52 -0.12
CA MET A 155 -0.74 -8.54 -1.55
C MET A 155 -1.63 -7.35 -1.92
N ASN A 156 -1.58 -6.93 -3.17
CA ASN A 156 -2.45 -5.87 -3.67
C ASN A 156 -3.76 -6.46 -4.20
N HIS A 157 -4.86 -5.86 -3.79
CA HIS A 157 -6.12 -5.92 -4.51
C HIS A 157 -6.03 -5.06 -5.78
N ARG A 158 -7.06 -5.04 -6.61
CA ARG A 158 -7.08 -4.20 -7.83
C ARG A 158 -6.54 -2.78 -7.58
N ILE A 159 -5.76 -2.30 -8.56
CA ILE A 159 -5.13 -0.98 -8.50
C ILE A 159 -6.18 0.12 -8.70
N GLY A 160 -7.10 -0.10 -9.64
CA GLY A 160 -8.12 0.90 -10.00
C GLY A 160 -9.43 0.28 -10.40
N LEU A 161 -10.18 0.98 -11.26
CA LEU A 161 -11.42 0.48 -11.85
C LEU A 161 -11.20 -0.22 -13.20
N PHE A 162 -9.93 -0.34 -13.60
CA PHE A 162 -9.51 -0.71 -14.94
C PHE A 162 -8.82 -2.08 -15.04
N ASP A 163 -8.39 -2.67 -13.93
CA ASP A 163 -7.56 -3.88 -13.90
C ASP A 163 -8.28 -5.12 -13.34
N MET A 164 -9.49 -4.94 -12.78
CA MET A 164 -10.35 -6.04 -12.32
C MET A 164 -11.79 -5.54 -12.21
N ILE A 165 -12.76 -6.32 -12.65
CA ILE A 165 -14.17 -6.10 -12.35
C ILE A 165 -14.43 -6.56 -10.91
N LEU A 166 -15.01 -5.70 -10.08
CA LEU A 166 -15.52 -6.03 -8.75
C LEU A 166 -16.98 -5.61 -8.70
N LEU A 167 -17.84 -6.62 -8.72
CA LEU A 167 -19.30 -6.46 -8.62
C LEU A 167 -19.67 -6.34 -7.15
N LYS A 168 -20.08 -5.15 -6.75
CA LYS A 168 -20.48 -4.81 -5.38
C LYS A 168 -22.00 -4.82 -5.25
N ASP A 169 -22.50 -4.76 -4.01
CA ASP A 169 -23.92 -4.69 -3.66
C ASP A 169 -24.75 -3.84 -4.62
N ASN A 170 -24.38 -2.57 -4.80
CA ASN A 170 -25.10 -1.66 -5.68
C ASN A 170 -25.07 -2.07 -7.17
N HIS A 171 -23.96 -2.67 -7.64
CA HIS A 171 -23.90 -3.18 -9.02
C HIS A 171 -24.85 -4.37 -9.20
N ILE A 172 -24.90 -5.26 -8.21
CA ILE A 172 -25.75 -6.46 -8.20
C ILE A 172 -27.20 -6.04 -8.16
N ASP A 173 -27.58 -5.12 -7.26
CA ASP A 173 -28.95 -4.66 -7.09
C ASP A 173 -29.46 -3.93 -8.35
N PHE A 174 -28.65 -3.02 -8.93
CA PHE A 174 -29.02 -2.30 -10.16
C PHE A 174 -29.06 -3.22 -11.40
N CYS A 175 -28.30 -4.30 -11.42
CA CYS A 175 -28.36 -5.30 -12.47
C CYS A 175 -29.57 -6.27 -12.35
N GLY A 176 -30.24 -6.28 -11.19
CA GLY A 176 -31.34 -7.22 -10.92
C GLY A 176 -30.87 -8.61 -10.48
N GLY A 177 -29.72 -8.67 -9.73
CA GLY A 177 -29.19 -9.88 -9.10
C GLY A 177 -27.82 -10.32 -9.63
N VAL A 178 -27.22 -11.25 -8.88
CA VAL A 178 -25.85 -11.77 -9.11
C VAL A 178 -25.70 -12.39 -10.49
N HIS A 179 -26.67 -13.24 -10.89
CA HIS A 179 -26.67 -13.88 -12.22
C HIS A 179 -26.53 -12.85 -13.34
N ASN A 180 -27.39 -11.83 -13.33
CA ASN A 180 -27.36 -10.78 -14.36
C ASN A 180 -26.07 -9.98 -14.34
N ALA A 181 -25.55 -9.65 -13.15
CA ALA A 181 -24.35 -8.86 -13.00
C ALA A 181 -23.12 -9.59 -13.57
N ILE A 182 -22.93 -10.88 -13.22
CA ILE A 182 -21.80 -11.67 -13.72
C ILE A 182 -21.94 -11.94 -15.23
N SER A 183 -23.12 -12.29 -15.72
CA SER A 183 -23.38 -12.52 -17.15
C SER A 183 -23.07 -11.27 -17.97
N ARG A 184 -23.51 -10.09 -17.53
CA ARG A 184 -23.19 -8.81 -18.19
C ARG A 184 -21.71 -8.47 -18.13
N ALA A 185 -21.04 -8.75 -17.01
CA ALA A 185 -19.60 -8.55 -16.88
C ALA A 185 -18.84 -9.41 -17.90
N LYS A 186 -19.16 -10.69 -18.03
CA LYS A 186 -18.56 -11.60 -19.01
C LYS A 186 -18.82 -11.15 -20.45
N GLN A 187 -20.04 -10.74 -20.75
CA GLN A 187 -20.39 -10.21 -22.07
C GLN A 187 -19.59 -8.96 -22.39
N TYR A 188 -19.50 -8.01 -21.46
CA TYR A 188 -18.71 -6.79 -21.59
C TYR A 188 -17.23 -7.10 -21.87
N LEU A 189 -16.61 -8.04 -21.11
CA LEU A 189 -15.22 -8.42 -21.32
C LEU A 189 -14.98 -9.00 -22.72
N LYS A 190 -15.91 -9.83 -23.22
CA LYS A 190 -15.84 -10.40 -24.56
C LYS A 190 -15.98 -9.32 -25.64
N GLU A 191 -16.96 -8.42 -25.52
CA GLU A 191 -17.21 -7.34 -26.49
C GLU A 191 -16.04 -6.34 -26.57
N HIS A 192 -15.27 -6.19 -25.48
CA HIS A 192 -14.12 -5.25 -25.39
C HIS A 192 -12.75 -5.92 -25.50
N HIS A 193 -12.69 -7.21 -25.82
CA HIS A 193 -11.45 -8.00 -25.90
C HIS A 193 -10.60 -7.93 -24.63
N LYS A 194 -11.24 -8.11 -23.47
CA LYS A 194 -10.65 -8.04 -22.11
C LYS A 194 -10.87 -9.33 -21.31
N GLU A 195 -11.01 -10.47 -21.96
CA GLU A 195 -11.35 -11.75 -21.33
C GLU A 195 -10.30 -12.20 -20.29
N GLY A 196 -9.08 -11.66 -20.34
CA GLY A 196 -8.06 -11.89 -19.30
C GLY A 196 -8.25 -11.11 -18.01
N MET A 197 -9.23 -10.17 -17.95
CA MET A 197 -9.51 -9.40 -16.75
C MET A 197 -10.35 -10.23 -15.77
N LYS A 198 -9.90 -10.35 -14.52
CA LYS A 198 -10.61 -11.10 -13.48
C LYS A 198 -11.95 -10.44 -13.12
N ILE A 199 -12.93 -11.29 -12.76
CA ILE A 199 -14.20 -10.89 -12.17
C ILE A 199 -14.24 -11.35 -10.72
N GLU A 200 -14.45 -10.42 -9.82
CA GLU A 200 -14.75 -10.66 -8.42
C GLU A 200 -16.19 -10.25 -8.12
N CYS A 201 -16.89 -11.07 -7.34
CA CYS A 201 -18.27 -10.84 -6.92
C CYS A 201 -18.35 -10.79 -5.39
N GLU A 202 -18.83 -9.66 -4.86
CA GLU A 202 -19.20 -9.50 -3.46
C GLU A 202 -20.55 -10.18 -3.22
N VAL A 203 -20.67 -11.03 -2.19
CA VAL A 203 -21.89 -11.76 -1.85
C VAL A 203 -22.25 -11.50 -0.39
N ARG A 204 -23.56 -11.30 -0.14
CA ARG A 204 -24.12 -10.93 1.17
C ARG A 204 -24.71 -12.12 1.93
N ASP A 205 -25.00 -13.22 1.21
CA ASP A 205 -25.59 -14.42 1.78
C ASP A 205 -25.27 -15.69 0.97
N PHE A 206 -25.74 -16.84 1.45
CA PHE A 206 -25.51 -18.12 0.79
C PHE A 206 -26.30 -18.29 -0.53
N LYS A 207 -27.38 -17.56 -0.75
CA LYS A 207 -28.10 -17.57 -2.02
C LYS A 207 -27.25 -16.89 -3.09
N GLU A 208 -26.75 -15.68 -2.84
CA GLU A 208 -25.85 -14.96 -3.73
C GLU A 208 -24.54 -15.74 -3.98
N LEU A 209 -24.00 -16.39 -2.94
CA LEU A 209 -22.84 -17.29 -3.07
C LEU A 209 -23.10 -18.41 -4.09
N ASN A 210 -24.24 -19.10 -3.99
CA ASN A 210 -24.57 -20.19 -4.91
C ASN A 210 -24.81 -19.68 -6.33
N GLU A 211 -25.44 -18.52 -6.49
CA GLU A 211 -25.62 -17.87 -7.80
C GLU A 211 -24.27 -17.49 -8.42
N ALA A 212 -23.36 -16.87 -7.64
CA ALA A 212 -22.01 -16.49 -8.11
C ALA A 212 -21.19 -17.72 -8.53
N LEU A 213 -21.28 -18.82 -7.78
CA LEU A 213 -20.61 -20.08 -8.11
C LEU A 213 -21.18 -20.76 -9.35
N ALA A 214 -22.51 -20.68 -9.56
CA ALA A 214 -23.15 -21.24 -10.75
C ALA A 214 -22.74 -20.49 -12.02
N GLU A 215 -22.65 -19.16 -11.94
CA GLU A 215 -22.17 -18.31 -13.03
C GLU A 215 -20.68 -18.43 -13.27
N GLY A 216 -19.89 -18.68 -12.21
CA GLY A 216 -18.42 -18.74 -12.24
C GLY A 216 -17.79 -17.37 -12.36
N CYS A 217 -17.08 -16.96 -11.33
CA CYS A 217 -16.20 -15.80 -11.27
C CYS A 217 -14.83 -16.23 -10.73
N ASP A 218 -13.83 -15.34 -10.82
CA ASP A 218 -12.44 -15.66 -10.44
C ASP A 218 -12.24 -15.60 -8.93
N ARG A 219 -13.01 -14.72 -8.25
CA ARG A 219 -12.99 -14.56 -6.79
C ARG A 219 -14.38 -14.25 -6.27
N ILE A 220 -14.69 -14.74 -5.09
CA ILE A 220 -15.89 -14.39 -4.31
C ILE A 220 -15.45 -13.72 -3.02
N MET A 221 -16.00 -12.52 -2.78
CA MET A 221 -15.81 -11.78 -1.53
C MET A 221 -17.03 -12.00 -0.63
N PHE A 222 -16.81 -12.54 0.56
CA PHE A 222 -17.82 -12.68 1.61
C PHE A 222 -17.93 -11.36 2.36
N ASP A 223 -18.98 -10.60 2.10
CA ASP A 223 -19.18 -9.29 2.74
C ASP A 223 -19.93 -9.46 4.08
N ASN A 224 -19.27 -9.05 5.15
CA ASN A 224 -19.80 -9.10 6.52
C ASN A 224 -20.27 -10.49 7.00
N PHE A 225 -19.76 -11.58 6.44
CA PHE A 225 -20.02 -12.92 6.97
C PHE A 225 -19.40 -13.08 8.34
N THR A 226 -20.03 -13.90 9.22
CA THR A 226 -19.39 -14.35 10.46
C THR A 226 -18.27 -15.35 10.18
N PRO A 227 -17.33 -15.61 11.09
CA PRO A 227 -16.34 -16.66 10.91
C PRO A 227 -16.95 -18.05 10.68
N GLU A 228 -18.08 -18.36 11.33
CA GLU A 228 -18.84 -19.60 11.18
C GLU A 228 -19.44 -19.70 9.78
N ASP A 229 -20.04 -18.65 9.26
CA ASP A 229 -20.60 -18.63 7.92
C ASP A 229 -19.50 -18.60 6.86
N THR A 230 -18.38 -17.92 7.12
CA THR A 230 -17.18 -17.99 6.26
C THR A 230 -16.68 -19.43 6.14
N CYS A 231 -16.62 -20.18 7.24
CA CYS A 231 -16.23 -21.60 7.22
C CYS A 231 -17.16 -22.46 6.38
N LYS A 232 -18.48 -22.22 6.45
CA LYS A 232 -19.47 -22.91 5.60
C LYS A 232 -19.29 -22.51 4.14
N ALA A 233 -19.13 -21.20 3.86
CA ALA A 233 -18.97 -20.66 2.53
C ALA A 233 -17.72 -21.21 1.83
N VAL A 234 -16.57 -21.27 2.50
CA VAL A 234 -15.34 -21.87 1.97
C VAL A 234 -15.54 -23.33 1.59
N LYS A 235 -16.26 -24.11 2.41
CA LYS A 235 -16.61 -25.51 2.08
C LYS A 235 -17.51 -25.62 0.85
N ILE A 236 -18.47 -24.70 0.69
CA ILE A 236 -19.35 -24.64 -0.49
C ILE A 236 -18.54 -24.26 -1.73
N VAL A 237 -17.63 -23.28 -1.63
CA VAL A 237 -16.72 -22.90 -2.73
C VAL A 237 -15.84 -24.05 -3.16
N ASN A 238 -15.29 -24.80 -2.20
CA ASN A 238 -14.48 -26.01 -2.42
C ASN A 238 -13.39 -25.84 -3.49
N GLY A 239 -12.65 -24.73 -3.45
CA GLY A 239 -11.52 -24.45 -4.33
C GLY A 239 -11.90 -24.11 -5.79
N ARG A 240 -13.18 -23.87 -6.11
CA ARG A 240 -13.62 -23.53 -7.49
C ARG A 240 -13.17 -22.12 -7.93
N CYS A 241 -12.98 -21.22 -7.00
CA CYS A 241 -12.45 -19.86 -7.22
C CYS A 241 -11.70 -19.37 -5.97
N GLU A 242 -11.00 -18.24 -6.07
CA GLU A 242 -10.40 -17.57 -4.92
C GLU A 242 -11.49 -17.06 -3.96
N THR A 243 -11.19 -16.99 -2.67
CA THR A 243 -12.10 -16.53 -1.62
C THR A 243 -11.50 -15.36 -0.84
N GLU A 244 -12.31 -14.34 -0.58
CA GLU A 244 -11.92 -13.18 0.21
C GLU A 244 -12.95 -12.93 1.33
N SER A 245 -12.50 -12.65 2.54
CA SER A 245 -13.34 -12.09 3.60
C SER A 245 -13.13 -10.58 3.72
N SER A 246 -14.23 -9.84 3.77
CA SER A 246 -14.26 -8.38 3.91
C SER A 246 -15.39 -7.94 4.84
N GLY A 247 -15.34 -6.68 5.30
CA GLY A 247 -16.34 -6.08 6.18
C GLY A 247 -15.96 -6.12 7.65
N GLY A 248 -15.54 -4.97 8.22
CA GLY A 248 -15.32 -4.79 9.66
C GLY A 248 -14.25 -5.64 10.33
N ILE A 249 -13.46 -6.41 9.57
CA ILE A 249 -12.42 -7.29 10.11
C ILE A 249 -11.22 -6.44 10.57
N THR A 250 -10.77 -6.66 11.80
CA THR A 250 -9.64 -5.98 12.43
C THR A 250 -8.50 -6.95 12.72
N PHE A 251 -7.36 -6.43 13.19
CA PHE A 251 -6.24 -7.26 13.66
C PHE A 251 -6.69 -8.28 14.71
N ASP A 252 -7.52 -7.86 15.66
CA ASP A 252 -7.95 -8.70 16.78
C ASP A 252 -8.99 -9.76 16.39
N THR A 253 -9.70 -9.54 15.28
CA THR A 253 -10.80 -10.43 14.83
C THR A 253 -10.44 -11.30 13.62
N MET A 254 -9.29 -11.09 12.96
CA MET A 254 -8.98 -11.73 11.68
C MET A 254 -8.68 -13.24 11.75
N ILE A 255 -8.14 -13.72 12.87
CA ILE A 255 -7.65 -15.12 12.98
C ILE A 255 -8.76 -16.16 12.78
N PRO A 256 -9.97 -16.03 13.35
CA PRO A 256 -11.08 -16.93 13.05
C PRO A 256 -11.44 -17.03 11.56
N TYR A 257 -11.44 -15.89 10.83
CA TYR A 257 -11.68 -15.87 9.39
C TYR A 257 -10.59 -16.61 8.61
N ALA A 258 -9.33 -16.37 8.96
CA ALA A 258 -8.22 -17.07 8.32
C ALA A 258 -8.26 -18.58 8.59
N LYS A 259 -8.61 -19.00 9.81
CA LYS A 259 -8.82 -20.42 10.16
C LYS A 259 -10.01 -21.05 9.45
N ALA A 260 -11.00 -20.26 9.00
CA ALA A 260 -12.07 -20.74 8.14
C ALA A 260 -11.56 -21.19 6.75
N GLY A 261 -10.34 -20.76 6.35
CA GLY A 261 -9.66 -21.22 5.15
C GLY A 261 -9.84 -20.31 3.93
N VAL A 262 -10.17 -19.04 4.12
CA VAL A 262 -10.19 -18.07 3.01
C VAL A 262 -8.78 -17.82 2.47
N ASP A 263 -8.69 -17.54 1.16
CA ASP A 263 -7.41 -17.22 0.52
C ASP A 263 -6.92 -15.82 0.95
N PHE A 264 -7.85 -14.88 1.10
CA PHE A 264 -7.55 -13.48 1.38
C PHE A 264 -8.44 -12.88 2.47
N ILE A 265 -7.87 -11.90 3.19
CA ILE A 265 -8.62 -10.96 4.02
C ILE A 265 -8.18 -9.55 3.65
N SER A 266 -9.12 -8.67 3.27
CA SER A 266 -8.81 -7.30 2.92
C SER A 266 -8.99 -6.33 4.08
N PHE A 267 -8.02 -5.40 4.20
CA PHE A 267 -7.96 -4.42 5.28
C PHE A 267 -7.78 -3.00 4.73
N GLY A 268 -8.82 -2.19 4.80
CA GLY A 268 -8.71 -0.76 4.46
C GLY A 268 -7.78 -0.01 5.42
N ALA A 269 -7.71 -0.45 6.69
CA ALA A 269 -6.91 0.18 7.73
C ALA A 269 -5.41 0.24 7.40
N LEU A 270 -4.89 -0.66 6.58
CA LEU A 270 -3.49 -0.66 6.14
C LEU A 270 -3.06 0.67 5.49
N THR A 271 -3.98 1.35 4.84
CA THR A 271 -3.70 2.57 4.09
C THR A 271 -4.41 3.81 4.64
N HIS A 272 -5.65 3.69 5.16
CA HIS A 272 -6.39 4.85 5.66
C HIS A 272 -6.18 5.17 7.15
N SER A 273 -5.60 4.26 7.96
CA SER A 273 -5.43 4.45 9.41
C SER A 273 -4.03 4.05 9.89
N VAL A 274 -3.02 4.28 9.05
CA VAL A 274 -1.64 3.92 9.37
C VAL A 274 -1.01 4.89 10.37
N LYS A 275 -0.24 4.35 11.32
CA LYS A 275 0.71 5.10 12.14
C LYS A 275 2.05 5.14 11.41
N VAL A 276 2.57 6.34 11.17
CA VAL A 276 3.86 6.52 10.50
C VAL A 276 5.03 5.96 11.33
N LEU A 277 6.09 5.50 10.67
CA LEU A 277 7.35 5.10 11.31
C LEU A 277 8.22 6.35 11.51
N ASP A 278 8.55 6.69 12.75
CA ASP A 278 9.30 7.92 13.05
C ASP A 278 10.76 7.84 12.56
N MET A 279 11.18 8.88 11.83
CA MET A 279 12.51 9.03 11.25
C MET A 279 12.96 10.48 11.32
N SER A 280 14.27 10.68 11.23
CA SER A 280 14.85 12.02 11.09
C SER A 280 16.01 12.03 10.10
N PHE A 281 16.15 13.15 9.38
CA PHE A 281 17.25 13.40 8.47
C PHE A 281 18.20 14.41 9.13
N LYS A 282 19.45 14.04 9.41
CA LYS A 282 20.37 14.81 10.24
C LYS A 282 21.69 15.05 9.53
N ALA A 283 22.16 16.30 9.59
CA ALA A 283 23.50 16.66 9.13
C ALA A 283 24.56 15.78 9.80
N ALA A 284 25.48 15.23 9.00
CA ALA A 284 26.61 14.46 9.49
C ALA A 284 27.55 15.37 10.29
N GLY A 285 27.97 14.92 11.48
CA GLY A 285 28.81 15.73 12.39
C GLY A 285 28.01 16.54 13.44
N SER A 286 26.68 16.56 13.38
CA SER A 286 25.88 17.12 14.48
C SER A 286 25.98 16.21 15.72
N ASN A 287 26.17 16.81 16.91
CA ASN A 287 26.24 16.09 18.19
C ASN A 287 24.97 15.28 18.55
N LYS A 288 23.95 15.31 17.69
CA LYS A 288 22.65 14.62 17.84
C LYS A 288 22.57 13.25 17.12
N LEU A 289 23.67 12.77 16.51
CA LEU A 289 23.78 11.40 15.99
C LEU A 289 24.02 10.35 17.11
N LYS A 290 24.18 10.81 18.36
CA LYS A 290 24.20 9.91 19.53
C LYS A 290 22.78 9.72 20.03
N VAL A 291 22.25 8.51 19.86
CA VAL A 291 21.00 8.02 20.47
C VAL A 291 21.27 7.67 21.92
#